data_a4a05caa7e105a49de0dba99e5f8c138
#
_entry.id   a4a05caa7e105a49de0dba99e5f8c138
#
_cell.length_a   1.000
_cell.length_b   1.000
_cell.length_c   1.000
_cell.angle_alpha   90.00
_cell.angle_beta   90.00
_cell.angle_gamma   90.00
#
_symmetry.space_group_name_H-M   'P 1'
#
loop_
_entity.id
_entity.type
_entity.pdbx_description
1 polymer ?
#
loop_
_entity_poly.entity_id
_entity_poly.type
_entity_poly.pdbx_seq_one_letter_code
_entity_poly.pdbx_strand_id
1 'polypeptide(L)'
;RVAAVLCLAFPLEAPRRSGPPRSRLDELDAVTVPTLVVQGERDRFGIPPPATNRRVTIVPGDHGLKKDVTAVAQTVANWLRDLAI
;
A
#
# COMPACT_ATOMS: atom_id res chain seq x y z
N ARG A 1 10.21 -1.16 -18.76
CA ARG A 1 8.75 -1.31 -18.66
C ARG A 1 8.36 -1.89 -17.30
N VAL A 2 7.40 -1.25 -16.64
CA VAL A 2 6.90 -1.70 -15.35
C VAL A 2 5.66 -2.57 -15.57
N ALA A 3 5.69 -3.82 -15.04
CA ALA A 3 4.58 -4.76 -15.16
C ALA A 3 3.61 -4.70 -13.97
N ALA A 4 4.11 -4.32 -12.79
CA ALA A 4 3.31 -4.22 -11.58
C ALA A 4 4.05 -3.38 -10.53
N VAL A 5 3.33 -2.88 -9.53
CA VAL A 5 3.89 -2.08 -8.45
C VAL A 5 3.51 -2.68 -7.11
N LEU A 6 4.48 -2.79 -6.22
CA LEU A 6 4.27 -3.20 -4.83
C LEU A 6 4.64 -2.05 -3.90
N CYS A 7 3.71 -1.64 -3.06
CA CYS A 7 3.94 -0.63 -2.03
C CYS A 7 3.84 -1.29 -0.66
N LEU A 8 4.94 -1.28 0.09
CA LEU A 8 4.94 -1.72 1.49
C LEU A 8 4.81 -0.46 2.36
N ALA A 9 3.60 -0.23 2.85
CA ALA A 9 3.23 0.92 3.68
C ALA A 9 3.34 2.26 2.93
N PHE A 10 2.40 2.51 2.03
CA PHE A 10 2.33 3.77 1.31
C PHE A 10 1.91 4.91 2.25
N PRO A 11 2.69 6.00 2.36
CA PRO A 11 2.33 7.13 3.22
C PRO A 11 1.30 8.03 2.54
N LEU A 12 0.02 7.67 2.67
CA LEU A 12 -1.08 8.35 1.98
C LEU A 12 -1.18 9.83 2.38
N GLU A 13 -1.09 10.10 3.69
CA GLU A 13 -1.17 11.46 4.20
C GLU A 13 0.21 11.90 4.69
N ALA A 14 0.98 12.53 3.80
CA ALA A 14 2.32 12.97 4.13
C ALA A 14 2.26 14.21 5.04
N PRO A 15 2.94 14.20 6.20
CA PRO A 15 3.00 15.38 7.06
C PRO A 15 3.72 16.53 6.34
N ARG A 16 3.29 17.76 6.64
CA ARG A 16 3.92 18.96 6.13
C ARG A 16 4.48 19.80 7.27
N ARG A 17 5.45 20.66 6.94
CA ARG A 17 6.06 21.55 7.91
C ARG A 17 5.03 22.49 8.53
N SER A 18 4.07 22.97 7.74
CA SER A 18 2.96 23.78 8.21
C SER A 18 1.68 23.40 7.47
N GLY A 19 0.55 23.52 8.15
CA GLY A 19 -0.75 23.16 7.63
C GLY A 19 -1.09 21.68 7.78
N PRO A 20 -2.27 21.27 7.31
CA PRO A 20 -2.71 19.87 7.42
C PRO A 20 -1.88 18.95 6.55
N PRO A 21 -1.86 17.63 6.85
CA PRO A 21 -1.18 16.66 6.00
C PRO A 21 -1.70 16.71 4.57
N ARG A 22 -0.80 16.47 3.62
CA ARG A 22 -1.16 16.44 2.21
C ARG A 22 -1.46 15.01 1.78
N SER A 23 -2.60 14.80 1.11
CA SER A 23 -2.91 13.51 0.52
C SER A 23 -2.03 13.25 -0.70
N ARG A 24 -1.56 12.01 -0.82
CA ARG A 24 -0.78 11.54 -1.96
C ARG A 24 -1.56 10.52 -2.79
N LEU A 25 -2.88 10.51 -2.65
CA LEU A 25 -3.73 9.57 -3.38
C LEU A 25 -3.60 9.72 -4.89
N ASP A 26 -3.40 10.94 -5.37
CA ASP A 26 -3.22 11.21 -6.79
C ASP A 26 -1.98 10.49 -7.36
N GLU A 27 -0.94 10.30 -6.57
CA GLU A 27 0.24 9.54 -7.00
C GLU A 27 -0.11 8.08 -7.24
N LEU A 28 -0.93 7.48 -6.37
CA LEU A 28 -1.41 6.11 -6.55
C LEU A 28 -2.38 6.01 -7.74
N ASP A 29 -3.26 6.98 -7.88
CA ASP A 29 -4.24 6.99 -8.96
C ASP A 29 -3.59 7.14 -10.34
N ALA A 30 -2.40 7.71 -10.40
CA ALA A 30 -1.64 7.83 -11.65
C ALA A 30 -1.01 6.51 -12.08
N VAL A 31 -0.94 5.50 -11.21
CA VAL A 31 -0.38 4.19 -11.56
C VAL A 31 -1.44 3.38 -12.31
N THR A 32 -1.11 2.94 -13.53
CA THR A 32 -2.05 2.26 -14.42
C THR A 32 -1.83 0.75 -14.50
N VAL A 33 -0.77 0.22 -13.89
CA VAL A 33 -0.48 -1.20 -13.84
C VAL A 33 -1.02 -1.83 -12.55
N PRO A 34 -1.17 -3.17 -12.48
CA PRO A 34 -1.61 -3.82 -11.25
C PRO A 34 -0.74 -3.43 -10.07
N THR A 35 -1.38 -3.08 -8.97
CA THR A 35 -0.71 -2.56 -7.78
C THR A 35 -1.21 -3.29 -6.54
N LEU A 36 -0.29 -3.67 -5.66
CA LEU A 36 -0.62 -4.10 -4.30
C LEU A 36 -0.08 -3.08 -3.31
N VAL A 37 -0.95 -2.65 -2.41
CA VAL A 37 -0.55 -1.87 -1.24
C VAL A 37 -0.76 -2.74 -0.02
N VAL A 38 0.29 -2.99 0.74
CA VAL A 38 0.22 -3.67 2.05
C VAL A 38 0.34 -2.60 3.11
N GLN A 39 -0.69 -2.46 3.93
CA GLN A 39 -0.78 -1.36 4.89
C GLN A 39 -1.04 -1.90 6.28
N GLY A 40 -0.39 -1.32 7.29
CA GLY A 40 -0.68 -1.64 8.69
C GLY A 40 -2.03 -1.07 9.11
N GLU A 41 -2.81 -1.82 9.89
CA GLU A 41 -4.11 -1.36 10.36
C GLU A 41 -4.02 -0.09 11.22
N ARG A 42 -2.85 0.15 11.83
CA ARG A 42 -2.56 1.32 12.66
C ARG A 42 -1.63 2.31 11.97
N ASP A 43 -1.60 2.29 10.66
CA ASP A 43 -0.75 3.22 9.92
C ASP A 43 -1.27 4.65 10.08
N ARG A 44 -0.48 5.49 10.75
CA ARG A 44 -0.86 6.88 11.04
C ARG A 44 -0.89 7.75 9.79
N PHE A 45 -0.30 7.29 8.70
CA PHE A 45 -0.30 8.03 7.44
C PHE A 45 -1.52 7.69 6.57
N GLY A 46 -2.47 6.92 7.11
CA GLY A 46 -3.71 6.60 6.43
C GLY A 46 -3.67 5.32 5.63
N ILE A 47 -4.84 4.89 5.22
CA ILE A 47 -5.02 3.66 4.44
C ILE A 47 -5.63 4.04 3.11
N PRO A 48 -4.92 3.82 1.98
CA PRO A 48 -5.49 4.17 0.68
C PRO A 48 -6.69 3.30 0.33
N PRO A 49 -7.68 3.84 -0.40
CA PRO A 49 -8.80 3.04 -0.86
C PRO A 49 -8.38 2.09 -1.98
N PRO A 50 -9.04 0.95 -2.14
CA PRO A 50 -8.81 0.10 -3.29
C PRO A 50 -9.31 0.76 -4.58
N ALA A 51 -8.84 0.25 -5.71
CA ALA A 51 -9.29 0.69 -7.04
C ALA A 51 -9.26 -0.50 -7.98
N THR A 52 -9.72 -0.32 -9.22
CA THR A 52 -9.82 -1.41 -10.19
C THR A 52 -8.50 -2.16 -10.38
N ASN A 53 -7.38 -1.43 -10.42
CA ASN A 53 -6.06 -2.02 -10.60
C ASN A 53 -5.23 -2.06 -9.31
N ARG A 54 -5.85 -1.73 -8.16
CA ARG A 54 -5.13 -1.61 -6.89
C ARG A 54 -5.80 -2.44 -5.80
N ARG A 55 -5.08 -3.44 -5.32
CA ARG A 55 -5.47 -4.23 -4.16
C ARG A 55 -4.83 -3.60 -2.92
N VAL A 56 -5.61 -3.40 -1.87
CA VAL A 56 -5.11 -2.91 -0.59
C VAL A 56 -5.36 -4.00 0.45
N THR A 57 -4.30 -4.50 1.06
CA THR A 57 -4.40 -5.55 2.09
C THR A 57 -3.92 -4.98 3.42
N ILE A 58 -4.77 -5.12 4.44
CA ILE A 58 -4.48 -4.64 5.78
C ILE A 58 -3.85 -5.77 6.58
N VAL A 59 -2.74 -5.46 7.23
CA VAL A 59 -2.04 -6.41 8.11
C VAL A 59 -1.91 -5.79 9.50
N PRO A 60 -1.68 -6.61 10.55
CA PRO A 60 -1.45 -6.05 11.89
C PRO A 60 -0.21 -5.17 11.92
N GLY A 61 -0.28 -4.08 12.69
CA GLY A 61 0.86 -3.22 12.92
C GLY A 61 0.68 -1.81 12.38
N ASP A 62 1.77 -1.08 12.42
CA ASP A 62 1.83 0.31 12.01
C ASP A 62 2.53 0.47 10.64
N HIS A 63 2.95 1.69 10.33
CA HIS A 63 3.62 1.99 9.06
C HIS A 63 4.90 1.16 8.84
N GLY A 64 5.58 0.74 9.90
CA GLY A 64 6.81 -0.03 9.79
C GLY A 64 6.60 -1.49 9.36
N LEU A 65 5.37 -2.03 9.45
CA LEU A 65 5.02 -3.40 9.04
C LEU A 65 5.86 -4.47 9.73
N LYS A 66 6.29 -4.22 10.96
CA LYS A 66 7.18 -5.15 11.69
C LYS A 66 6.44 -6.13 12.58
N LYS A 67 5.17 -5.89 12.86
CA LYS A 67 4.43 -6.68 13.83
C LYS A 67 4.16 -8.09 13.34
N ASP A 68 3.88 -8.26 12.05
CA ASP A 68 3.58 -9.57 11.47
C ASP A 68 4.20 -9.68 10.07
N VAL A 69 5.49 -9.92 10.05
CA VAL A 69 6.26 -10.05 8.80
C VAL A 69 5.76 -11.24 7.97
N THR A 70 5.31 -12.31 8.64
CA THR A 70 4.77 -13.48 7.97
C THR A 70 3.50 -13.13 7.20
N ALA A 71 2.61 -12.33 7.78
CA ALA A 71 1.41 -11.88 7.10
C ALA A 71 1.74 -11.02 5.87
N VAL A 72 2.74 -10.14 5.98
CA VAL A 72 3.20 -9.33 4.86
C VAL A 72 3.74 -10.23 3.75
N ALA A 73 4.62 -11.16 4.07
CA ALA A 73 5.21 -12.08 3.09
C ALA A 73 4.14 -12.94 2.41
N GLN A 74 3.18 -13.45 3.18
CA GLN A 74 2.09 -14.27 2.64
C GLN A 74 1.20 -13.47 1.69
N THR A 75 0.90 -12.22 2.05
CA THR A 75 0.10 -11.32 1.22
C THR A 75 0.79 -11.07 -0.14
N VAL A 76 2.08 -10.78 -0.11
CA VAL A 76 2.86 -10.54 -1.33
C VAL A 76 2.91 -11.79 -2.20
N ALA A 77 3.16 -12.96 -1.59
CA ALA A 77 3.23 -14.23 -2.32
C ALA A 77 1.89 -14.55 -3.00
N ASN A 78 0.77 -14.35 -2.29
CA ASN A 78 -0.56 -14.59 -2.84
C ASN A 78 -0.84 -13.66 -4.04
N TRP A 79 -0.49 -12.39 -3.91
CA TRP A 79 -0.68 -11.42 -4.99
C TRP A 79 0.15 -11.75 -6.22
N LEU A 80 1.42 -12.13 -6.02
CA LEU A 80 2.29 -12.52 -7.13
C LEU A 80 1.73 -13.74 -7.86
N ARG A 81 1.19 -14.71 -7.12
CA ARG A 81 0.56 -15.88 -7.70
C ARG A 81 -0.67 -15.50 -8.52
N ASP A 82 -1.49 -14.57 -8.02
CA ASP A 82 -2.68 -14.11 -8.72
C ASP A 82 -2.32 -13.35 -10.01
N LEU A 83 -1.17 -12.70 -10.05
CA LEU A 83 -0.67 -12.03 -11.25
C LEU A 83 -0.12 -13.02 -12.28
N ALA A 84 0.35 -14.16 -11.86
CA ALA A 84 0.92 -15.18 -12.74
C ALA A 84 -0.22 -15.87 -13.51
N ILE A 85 -0.22 -15.67 -14.78
CA ILE A 85 -1.29 -16.17 -15.66
C ILE A 85 -0.74 -17.22 -16.58
#